data_c81251484ac8dfc6436fe62220dd828a
#
_entry.id   c81251484ac8dfc6436fe62220dd828a
#
_cell.length_a   1.000
_cell.length_b   1.000
_cell.length_c   1.000
_cell.angle_alpha   90.00
_cell.angle_beta   90.00
_cell.angle_gamma   90.00
#
_symmetry.space_group_name_H-M   'P 1'
#
loop_
_entity.id
_entity.type
_entity.pdbx_description
1 polymer ?
#
loop_
_entity_poly.entity_id
_entity_poly.type
_entity_poly.pdbx_seq_one_letter_code
_entity_poly.pdbx_strand_id
1 'polypeptide(L)'
;MMSERVYSLRWRIPFPRSITGLWLFAIGAILLVMLGVQILTGIVLAMFYVPTAGLAFDSIIHIMRAVRHGELIRNMHAIGASLFFFACYLHIFRGMYYNVYRKPWTTMWLISVTLYILLMITAFLGYSLIWGQKSYWAATVITRFAQAIPLVGDTLYAYLVGSRSEERRV
;
A
#
# COMPACT_ATOMS: atom_id res chain seq x y z
N MET A 1 -41.97 18.36 -17.64
CA MET A 1 -40.97 18.54 -18.71
C MET A 1 -39.57 18.85 -18.14
N MET A 2 -39.19 18.17 -17.04
CA MET A 2 -37.89 18.35 -16.34
C MET A 2 -37.20 17.03 -15.96
N SER A 3 -37.74 15.88 -16.43
CA SER A 3 -37.22 14.56 -16.08
C SER A 3 -36.29 13.92 -17.13
N GLU A 4 -36.19 14.47 -18.31
CA GLU A 4 -35.40 13.85 -19.39
C GLU A 4 -33.94 14.32 -19.52
N ARG A 5 -33.53 15.35 -18.76
CA ARG A 5 -32.16 15.87 -18.83
C ARG A 5 -31.17 15.18 -17.92
N VAL A 6 -31.62 14.26 -17.08
CA VAL A 6 -30.74 13.62 -16.08
C VAL A 6 -30.05 12.36 -16.61
N TYR A 7 -30.59 11.73 -17.67
CA TYR A 7 -30.10 10.45 -18.18
C TYR A 7 -29.17 10.53 -19.40
N SER A 8 -28.88 11.71 -19.91
CA SER A 8 -27.96 11.87 -21.04
C SER A 8 -26.52 12.27 -20.61
N LEU A 9 -26.17 12.11 -19.33
CA LEU A 9 -24.78 12.15 -18.93
C LEU A 9 -24.08 10.86 -19.38
N ARG A 10 -23.96 10.70 -20.69
CA ARG A 10 -22.99 9.77 -21.27
C ARG A 10 -21.66 10.03 -20.57
N TRP A 11 -21.08 8.97 -20.05
CA TRP A 11 -19.74 8.89 -19.49
C TRP A 11 -18.68 9.34 -20.51
N ARG A 12 -18.72 10.61 -20.91
CA ARG A 12 -17.65 11.21 -21.65
C ARG A 12 -16.61 11.58 -20.62
N ILE A 13 -15.67 10.66 -20.38
CA ILE A 13 -14.42 11.02 -19.73
C ILE A 13 -13.84 12.13 -20.60
N PRO A 14 -13.77 13.40 -20.14
CA PRO A 14 -13.18 14.45 -20.94
C PRO A 14 -11.69 14.14 -21.06
N PHE A 15 -11.28 13.59 -22.20
CA PHE A 15 -9.88 13.46 -22.54
C PHE A 15 -9.31 14.88 -22.56
N PRO A 16 -8.37 15.22 -21.68
CA PRO A 16 -7.76 16.53 -21.66
C PRO A 16 -6.99 16.73 -22.96
N ARG A 17 -7.38 17.73 -23.74
CA ARG A 17 -6.72 18.07 -25.01
C ARG A 17 -5.37 18.77 -24.82
N SER A 18 -4.97 19.09 -23.60
CA SER A 18 -3.69 19.69 -23.28
C SER A 18 -2.68 18.65 -22.80
N ILE A 19 -1.39 18.85 -23.08
CA ILE A 19 -0.28 18.02 -22.61
C ILE A 19 -0.32 17.88 -21.07
N THR A 20 -0.61 18.96 -20.37
CA THR A 20 -0.76 18.96 -18.90
C THR A 20 -1.90 18.05 -18.44
N GLY A 21 -3.02 18.06 -19.14
CA GLY A 21 -4.15 17.19 -18.84
C GLY A 21 -3.86 15.72 -19.10
N LEU A 22 -3.11 15.41 -20.17
CA LEU A 22 -2.69 14.04 -20.48
C LEU A 22 -1.80 13.47 -19.37
N TRP A 23 -0.83 14.23 -18.86
CA TRP A 23 0.04 13.85 -17.75
C TRP A 23 -0.77 13.55 -16.49
N LEU A 24 -1.69 14.42 -16.13
CA LEU A 24 -2.56 14.23 -14.98
C LEU A 24 -3.46 13.00 -15.13
N PHE A 25 -3.87 12.65 -16.34
CA PHE A 25 -4.69 11.47 -16.61
C PHE A 25 -3.86 10.18 -16.53
N ALA A 26 -2.61 10.22 -16.95
CA ALA A 26 -1.69 9.08 -16.96
C ALA A 26 -1.33 8.57 -15.54
N ILE A 27 -1.44 9.40 -14.49
CA ILE A 27 -1.07 8.99 -13.12
C ILE A 27 -1.82 7.71 -12.68
N GLY A 28 -3.11 7.59 -13.00
CA GLY A 28 -3.87 6.38 -12.69
C GLY A 28 -3.36 5.13 -13.42
N ALA A 29 -2.97 5.26 -14.68
CA ALA A 29 -2.38 4.16 -15.45
C ALA A 29 -1.00 3.79 -14.91
N ILE A 30 -0.18 4.77 -14.53
CA ILE A 30 1.12 4.54 -13.88
C ILE A 30 0.94 3.76 -12.59
N LEU A 31 -0.02 4.13 -11.75
CA LEU A 31 -0.32 3.40 -10.51
C LEU A 31 -0.70 1.94 -10.77
N LEU A 32 -1.48 1.67 -11.81
CA LEU A 32 -1.86 0.31 -12.17
C LEU A 32 -0.63 -0.54 -12.58
N VAL A 33 0.25 0.02 -13.40
CA VAL A 33 1.50 -0.65 -13.80
C VAL A 33 2.39 -0.89 -12.59
N MET A 34 2.55 0.13 -11.73
CA MET A 34 3.36 0.01 -10.51
C MET A 34 2.79 -1.04 -9.55
N LEU A 35 1.46 -1.11 -9.41
CA LEU A 35 0.81 -2.16 -8.63
C LEU A 35 1.14 -3.56 -9.18
N GLY A 36 1.07 -3.73 -10.50
CA GLY A 36 1.47 -4.98 -11.16
C GLY A 36 2.92 -5.37 -10.83
N VAL A 37 3.85 -4.43 -10.91
CA VAL A 37 5.26 -4.65 -10.55
C VAL A 37 5.40 -5.03 -9.07
N GLN A 38 4.68 -4.36 -8.17
CA GLN A 38 4.71 -4.68 -6.74
C GLN A 38 4.19 -6.10 -6.46
N ILE A 39 3.09 -6.50 -7.09
CA ILE A 39 2.54 -7.85 -6.92
C ILE A 39 3.52 -8.90 -7.44
N LEU A 40 4.05 -8.74 -8.65
CA LEU A 40 4.98 -9.71 -9.25
C LEU A 40 6.26 -9.85 -8.44
N THR A 41 6.89 -8.74 -8.08
CA THR A 41 8.11 -8.76 -7.26
C THR A 41 7.84 -9.29 -5.86
N GLY A 42 6.69 -8.96 -5.26
CA GLY A 42 6.28 -9.46 -3.95
C GLY A 42 6.07 -10.97 -3.92
N ILE A 43 5.42 -11.55 -4.95
CA ILE A 43 5.25 -13.01 -5.07
C ILE A 43 6.61 -13.71 -5.16
N VAL A 44 7.52 -13.21 -6.00
CA VAL A 44 8.85 -13.79 -6.13
C VAL A 44 9.61 -13.74 -4.80
N LEU A 45 9.57 -12.61 -4.09
CA LEU A 45 10.22 -12.49 -2.78
C LEU A 45 9.61 -13.44 -1.75
N ALA A 46 8.28 -13.59 -1.75
CA ALA A 46 7.57 -14.48 -0.83
C ALA A 46 7.97 -15.97 -1.01
N MET A 47 8.35 -16.38 -2.20
CA MET A 47 8.80 -17.76 -2.47
C MET A 47 10.10 -18.13 -1.75
N PHE A 48 10.93 -17.16 -1.41
CA PHE A 48 12.23 -17.36 -0.74
C PHE A 48 12.26 -16.87 0.71
N TYR A 49 11.19 -16.22 1.16
CA TYR A 49 11.10 -15.64 2.50
C TYR A 49 10.66 -16.69 3.53
N VAL A 50 11.34 -16.72 4.69
CA VAL A 50 10.99 -17.61 5.81
C VAL A 50 10.36 -16.77 6.94
N PRO A 51 9.05 -16.94 7.25
CA PRO A 51 8.32 -16.10 8.20
C PRO A 51 8.50 -16.54 9.64
N THR A 52 9.72 -16.66 10.11
CA THR A 52 10.06 -16.97 11.53
C THR A 52 10.96 -15.90 12.11
N ALA A 53 10.75 -15.50 13.35
CA ALA A 53 11.49 -14.39 14.00
C ALA A 53 13.02 -14.58 13.92
N GLY A 54 13.52 -15.82 14.09
CA GLY A 54 14.95 -16.13 14.04
C GLY A 54 15.56 -16.17 12.64
N LEU A 55 14.77 -16.45 11.58
CA LEU A 55 15.27 -16.64 10.22
C LEU A 55 14.79 -15.58 9.23
N ALA A 56 13.84 -14.73 9.62
CA ALA A 56 13.24 -13.73 8.72
C ALA A 56 14.31 -12.80 8.12
N PHE A 57 15.15 -12.22 8.96
CA PHE A 57 16.21 -11.32 8.50
C PHE A 57 17.26 -12.04 7.67
N ASP A 58 17.66 -13.24 8.08
CA ASP A 58 18.64 -14.04 7.35
C ASP A 58 18.12 -14.50 5.99
N SER A 59 16.81 -14.79 5.88
CA SER A 59 16.20 -15.13 4.60
C SER A 59 16.26 -13.96 3.61
N ILE A 60 16.15 -12.72 4.08
CA ILE A 60 16.31 -11.54 3.22
C ILE A 60 17.76 -11.37 2.78
N ILE A 61 18.73 -11.61 3.68
CA ILE A 61 20.15 -11.61 3.31
C ILE A 61 20.43 -12.70 2.28
N HIS A 62 19.86 -13.89 2.47
CA HIS A 62 19.95 -14.99 1.49
C HIS A 62 19.39 -14.59 0.12
N ILE A 63 18.20 -13.95 0.08
CA ILE A 63 17.61 -13.45 -1.17
C ILE A 63 18.59 -12.49 -1.87
N MET A 64 19.21 -11.57 -1.12
CA MET A 64 20.09 -10.56 -1.70
C MET A 64 21.41 -11.13 -2.21
N ARG A 65 21.95 -12.19 -1.58
CA ARG A 65 23.30 -12.69 -1.86
C ARG A 65 23.34 -13.99 -2.65
N ALA A 66 22.38 -14.88 -2.45
CA ALA A 66 22.42 -16.23 -3.01
C ALA A 66 21.43 -16.47 -4.14
N VAL A 67 20.30 -15.71 -4.18
CA VAL A 67 19.31 -15.86 -5.23
C VAL A 67 19.73 -15.05 -6.46
N ARG A 68 19.68 -15.68 -7.64
CA ARG A 68 19.97 -14.99 -8.89
C ARG A 68 19.03 -13.80 -9.09
N HIS A 69 19.59 -12.60 -9.26
CA HIS A 69 18.85 -11.33 -9.35
C HIS A 69 18.01 -10.98 -8.11
N GLY A 70 18.21 -11.66 -6.98
CA GLY A 70 17.42 -11.43 -5.76
C GLY A 70 17.58 -10.01 -5.21
N GLU A 71 18.79 -9.45 -5.24
CA GLU A 71 19.04 -8.05 -4.87
C GLU A 71 18.26 -7.07 -5.75
N LEU A 72 18.25 -7.28 -7.06
CA LEU A 72 17.51 -6.43 -7.99
C LEU A 72 16.01 -6.48 -7.70
N ILE A 73 15.43 -7.65 -7.57
CA ILE A 73 14.00 -7.84 -7.31
C ILE A 73 13.61 -7.22 -5.97
N ARG A 74 14.41 -7.44 -4.93
CA ARG A 74 14.19 -6.84 -3.61
C ARG A 74 14.26 -5.33 -3.65
N ASN A 75 15.23 -4.75 -4.33
CA ASN A 75 15.39 -3.31 -4.45
C ASN A 75 14.28 -2.70 -5.32
N MET A 76 13.88 -3.35 -6.41
CA MET A 76 12.71 -2.93 -7.21
C MET A 76 11.44 -2.91 -6.36
N HIS A 77 11.23 -3.91 -5.51
CA HIS A 77 10.08 -3.96 -4.61
C HIS A 77 10.11 -2.81 -3.59
N ALA A 78 11.24 -2.61 -2.91
CA ALA A 78 11.38 -1.60 -1.85
C ALA A 78 11.31 -0.16 -2.38
N ILE A 79 12.05 0.13 -3.45
CA ILE A 79 12.06 1.47 -4.08
C ILE A 79 10.73 1.70 -4.80
N GLY A 80 10.22 0.67 -5.49
CA GLY A 80 8.93 0.72 -6.17
C GLY A 80 7.78 1.01 -5.21
N ALA A 81 7.78 0.47 -3.98
CA ALA A 81 6.80 0.81 -2.97
C ALA A 81 6.83 2.31 -2.62
N SER A 82 8.01 2.90 -2.42
CA SER A 82 8.15 4.33 -2.14
C SER A 82 7.65 5.20 -3.30
N LEU A 83 7.98 4.84 -4.54
CA LEU A 83 7.51 5.54 -5.73
C LEU A 83 6.00 5.38 -5.92
N PHE A 84 5.45 4.22 -5.60
CA PHE A 84 4.02 3.96 -5.64
C PHE A 84 3.24 4.88 -4.69
N PHE A 85 3.70 5.04 -3.43
CA PHE A 85 3.12 5.99 -2.50
C PHE A 85 3.22 7.43 -3.00
N PHE A 86 4.36 7.83 -3.54
CA PHE A 86 4.52 9.15 -4.13
C PHE A 86 3.49 9.41 -5.25
N ALA A 87 3.32 8.46 -6.16
CA ALA A 87 2.32 8.53 -7.23
C ALA A 87 0.88 8.52 -6.68
N CYS A 88 0.60 7.76 -5.59
CA CYS A 88 -0.68 7.78 -4.90
C CYS A 88 -1.01 9.16 -4.33
N TYR A 89 -0.05 9.83 -3.69
CA TYR A 89 -0.27 11.20 -3.19
C TYR A 89 -0.61 12.17 -4.32
N LEU A 90 0.09 12.10 -5.43
CA LEU A 90 -0.22 12.92 -6.62
C LEU A 90 -1.62 12.60 -7.17
N HIS A 91 -2.01 11.32 -7.17
CA HIS A 91 -3.33 10.89 -7.62
C HIS A 91 -4.46 11.41 -6.71
N ILE A 92 -4.29 11.33 -5.40
CA ILE A 92 -5.24 11.86 -4.40
C ILE A 92 -5.33 13.37 -4.54
N PHE A 93 -4.19 14.08 -4.59
CA PHE A 93 -4.16 15.53 -4.75
C PHE A 93 -4.89 15.99 -6.02
N ARG A 94 -4.67 15.29 -7.12
CA ARG A 94 -5.42 15.51 -8.37
C ARG A 94 -6.93 15.34 -8.16
N GLY A 95 -7.36 14.26 -7.50
CA GLY A 95 -8.77 13.99 -7.21
C GLY A 95 -9.41 15.12 -6.39
N MET A 96 -8.69 15.66 -5.42
CA MET A 96 -9.13 16.81 -4.63
C MET A 96 -9.20 18.08 -5.48
N TYR A 97 -8.19 18.35 -6.29
CA TYR A 97 -8.14 19.53 -7.16
C TYR A 97 -9.32 19.58 -8.15
N TYR A 98 -9.70 18.44 -8.72
CA TYR A 98 -10.85 18.35 -9.65
C TYR A 98 -12.20 18.08 -8.96
N ASN A 99 -12.27 18.17 -7.63
CA ASN A 99 -13.48 17.96 -6.85
C ASN A 99 -14.17 16.59 -7.09
N VAL A 100 -13.39 15.54 -7.32
CA VAL A 100 -13.91 14.17 -7.57
C VAL A 100 -14.68 13.63 -6.36
N TYR A 101 -14.49 14.18 -5.17
CA TYR A 101 -15.25 13.82 -3.96
C TYR A 101 -16.71 14.26 -3.99
N ARG A 102 -17.13 15.11 -4.97
CA ARG A 102 -18.51 15.58 -5.13
C ARG A 102 -19.30 14.67 -6.07
N LYS A 103 -20.64 14.74 -5.97
CA LYS A 103 -21.53 14.03 -6.90
C LYS A 103 -21.26 14.44 -8.36
N PRO A 104 -21.29 13.54 -9.30
CA PRO A 104 -21.71 12.13 -9.21
C PRO A 104 -20.59 11.16 -8.82
N TRP A 105 -19.36 11.59 -8.60
CA TRP A 105 -18.14 10.78 -8.43
C TRP A 105 -17.85 10.36 -6.99
N THR A 106 -18.69 10.70 -6.02
CA THR A 106 -18.47 10.44 -4.58
C THR A 106 -18.19 8.96 -4.29
N THR A 107 -18.91 8.04 -4.93
CA THR A 107 -18.69 6.60 -4.73
C THR A 107 -17.29 6.16 -5.17
N MET A 108 -16.83 6.64 -6.33
CA MET A 108 -15.47 6.36 -6.81
C MET A 108 -14.40 6.90 -5.86
N TRP A 109 -14.64 8.08 -5.31
CA TRP A 109 -13.77 8.68 -4.31
C TRP A 109 -13.70 7.83 -3.03
N LEU A 110 -14.82 7.38 -2.51
CA LEU A 110 -14.86 6.54 -1.30
C LEU A 110 -14.14 5.21 -1.52
N ILE A 111 -14.33 4.56 -2.66
CA ILE A 111 -13.60 3.33 -3.01
C ILE A 111 -12.09 3.61 -3.04
N SER A 112 -11.66 4.71 -3.67
CA SER A 112 -10.24 5.07 -3.75
C SER A 112 -9.62 5.34 -2.38
N VAL A 113 -10.34 6.00 -1.48
CA VAL A 113 -9.89 6.24 -0.10
C VAL A 113 -9.78 4.92 0.67
N THR A 114 -10.74 4.02 0.52
CA THR A 114 -10.70 2.69 1.15
C THR A 114 -9.50 1.88 0.65
N LEU A 115 -9.26 1.87 -0.66
CA LEU A 115 -8.10 1.19 -1.26
C LEU A 115 -6.78 1.79 -0.76
N TYR A 116 -6.72 3.12 -0.59
CA TYR A 116 -5.53 3.78 -0.05
C TYR A 116 -5.26 3.36 1.42
N ILE A 117 -6.28 3.26 2.25
CA ILE A 117 -6.14 2.76 3.64
C ILE A 117 -5.64 1.32 3.64
N LEU A 118 -6.22 0.46 2.81
CA LEU A 118 -5.79 -0.93 2.68
C LEU A 118 -4.33 -1.02 2.19
N LEU A 119 -3.93 -0.16 1.26
CA LEU A 119 -2.56 -0.06 0.79
C LEU A 119 -1.59 0.32 1.92
N MET A 120 -1.96 1.29 2.76
CA MET A 120 -1.14 1.68 3.92
C MET A 120 -0.93 0.51 4.89
N ILE A 121 -2.01 -0.23 5.19
CA ILE A 121 -1.93 -1.42 6.05
C ILE A 121 -1.04 -2.48 5.41
N THR A 122 -1.23 -2.78 4.13
CA THR A 122 -0.42 -3.76 3.40
C THR A 122 1.06 -3.38 3.39
N ALA A 123 1.38 -2.12 3.14
CA ALA A 123 2.75 -1.64 3.13
C ALA A 123 3.39 -1.69 4.52
N PHE A 124 2.64 -1.39 5.57
CA PHE A 124 3.11 -1.53 6.94
C PHE A 124 3.41 -2.99 7.28
N LEU A 125 2.51 -3.91 6.95
CA LEU A 125 2.73 -5.34 7.14
C LEU A 125 3.96 -5.83 6.36
N GLY A 126 4.09 -5.42 5.09
CA GLY A 126 5.27 -5.76 4.27
C GLY A 126 6.58 -5.22 4.83
N TYR A 127 6.57 -3.99 5.37
CA TYR A 127 7.75 -3.42 6.02
C TYR A 127 8.13 -4.18 7.32
N SER A 128 7.15 -4.60 8.11
CA SER A 128 7.38 -5.34 9.35
C SER A 128 7.97 -6.74 9.11
N LEU A 129 7.74 -7.36 7.94
CA LEU A 129 8.29 -8.68 7.58
C LEU A 129 9.82 -8.72 7.54
N ILE A 130 10.49 -7.58 7.31
CA ILE A 130 11.97 -7.52 7.27
C ILE A 130 12.59 -7.93 8.58
N TRP A 131 11.91 -7.70 9.71
CA TRP A 131 12.30 -8.03 11.06
C TRP A 131 13.71 -7.53 11.46
N GLY A 132 14.18 -6.48 10.78
CA GLY A 132 15.39 -5.74 11.17
C GLY A 132 15.07 -4.71 12.26
N GLN A 133 16.11 -4.10 12.87
CA GLN A 133 15.92 -3.14 13.97
C GLN A 133 14.90 -2.03 13.65
N LYS A 134 14.98 -1.42 12.46
CA LYS A 134 14.07 -0.34 12.09
C LYS A 134 12.62 -0.82 11.95
N SER A 135 12.40 -1.98 11.34
CA SER A 135 11.06 -2.54 11.16
C SER A 135 10.46 -3.02 12.47
N TYR A 136 11.28 -3.62 13.35
CA TYR A 136 10.87 -4.04 14.69
C TYR A 136 10.39 -2.84 15.54
N TRP A 137 11.17 -1.77 15.61
CA TRP A 137 10.78 -0.59 16.37
C TRP A 137 9.56 0.12 15.77
N ALA A 138 9.46 0.21 14.45
CA ALA A 138 8.28 0.75 13.78
C ALA A 138 7.02 -0.07 14.09
N ALA A 139 7.11 -1.39 14.01
CA ALA A 139 6.02 -2.29 14.37
C ALA A 139 5.62 -2.13 15.84
N THR A 140 6.59 -2.07 16.76
CA THR A 140 6.35 -1.89 18.20
C THR A 140 5.63 -0.57 18.49
N VAL A 141 6.05 0.53 17.87
CA VAL A 141 5.42 1.84 18.09
C VAL A 141 3.99 1.84 17.58
N ILE A 142 3.76 1.36 16.36
CA ILE A 142 2.42 1.38 15.75
C ILE A 142 1.45 0.44 16.50
N THR A 143 1.90 -0.73 16.91
CA THR A 143 1.05 -1.65 17.68
C THR A 143 0.73 -1.11 19.07
N ARG A 144 1.64 -0.36 19.69
CA ARG A 144 1.36 0.33 20.96
C ARG A 144 0.37 1.48 20.82
N PHE A 145 0.35 2.17 19.67
CA PHE A 145 -0.72 3.14 19.38
C PHE A 145 -2.10 2.46 19.31
N ALA A 146 -2.17 1.25 18.74
CA ALA A 146 -3.41 0.47 18.74
C ALA A 146 -3.84 0.12 20.17
N GLN A 147 -2.91 -0.17 21.08
CA GLN A 147 -3.18 -0.44 22.50
C GLN A 147 -3.78 0.78 23.23
N ALA A 148 -3.51 2.00 22.79
CA ALA A 148 -4.04 3.21 23.42
C ALA A 148 -5.54 3.42 23.20
N ILE A 149 -6.19 2.60 22.36
CA ILE A 149 -7.65 2.68 22.13
C ILE A 149 -8.39 2.10 23.34
N PRO A 150 -9.23 2.88 24.05
CA PRO A 150 -9.94 2.38 25.21
C PRO A 150 -10.88 1.23 24.82
N LEU A 151 -11.04 0.23 25.70
CA LEU A 151 -11.90 -0.97 25.61
C LEU A 151 -11.42 -2.06 24.64
N VAL A 152 -10.78 -1.74 23.53
CA VAL A 152 -10.43 -2.70 22.47
C VAL A 152 -8.92 -2.82 22.26
N GLY A 153 -8.14 -1.86 22.78
CA GLY A 153 -6.72 -1.72 22.49
C GLY A 153 -5.87 -2.92 22.89
N ASP A 154 -6.08 -3.47 24.09
CA ASP A 154 -5.32 -4.64 24.57
C ASP A 154 -5.63 -5.90 23.75
N THR A 155 -6.87 -6.10 23.37
CA THR A 155 -7.29 -7.21 22.51
C THR A 155 -6.68 -7.07 21.12
N LEU A 156 -6.72 -5.86 20.56
CA LEU A 156 -6.16 -5.56 19.25
C LEU A 156 -4.63 -5.71 19.26
N TYR A 157 -3.97 -5.24 20.31
CA TYR A 157 -2.53 -5.42 20.50
C TYR A 157 -2.13 -6.89 20.56
N ALA A 158 -2.86 -7.71 21.38
CA ALA A 158 -2.62 -9.13 21.48
C ALA A 158 -2.80 -9.86 20.14
N TYR A 159 -3.76 -9.43 19.34
CA TYR A 159 -3.99 -9.96 17.98
C TYR A 159 -2.88 -9.58 16.99
N LEU A 160 -2.40 -8.32 17.03
CA LEU A 160 -1.37 -7.81 16.11
C LEU A 160 0.03 -8.35 16.42
N VAL A 161 0.34 -8.55 17.70
CA VAL A 161 1.67 -9.01 18.16
C VAL A 161 1.74 -10.53 18.23
N GLY A 162 0.61 -11.22 18.10
CA GLY A 162 0.52 -12.65 18.37
C GLY A 162 0.60 -12.98 19.87
N SER A 163 0.32 -14.21 20.23
CA SER A 163 0.38 -14.59 21.63
C SER A 163 1.83 -14.55 22.12
N ARG A 164 2.05 -13.90 23.25
CA ARG A 164 3.33 -13.63 23.95
C ARG A 164 4.25 -14.83 24.24
N SER A 165 3.92 -16.02 23.74
CA SER A 165 4.65 -17.25 24.10
C SER A 165 6.02 -17.37 23.45
N GLU A 166 6.32 -16.65 22.37
CA GLU A 166 7.61 -16.76 21.69
C GLU A 166 8.64 -15.70 22.10
N GLU A 167 8.24 -14.55 22.63
CA GLU A 167 9.16 -13.49 23.07
C GLU A 167 9.91 -13.80 24.37
N ARG A 168 9.50 -14.81 25.13
CA ARG A 168 10.16 -15.19 26.39
C ARG A 168 11.27 -16.25 26.25
N ARG A 169 11.63 -16.63 25.04
CA ARG A 169 12.66 -17.65 24.80
C ARG A 169 13.94 -17.12 24.14
N VAL A 170 14.24 -15.85 24.39
CA VAL A 170 15.56 -15.28 24.05
C VAL A 170 16.23 -14.85 25.34
#